data_843b89a8dace677baa7a71f65d7766cf
#
_entry.id   843b89a8dace677baa7a71f65d7766cf
#
_cell.length_a   1.000
_cell.length_b   1.000
_cell.length_c   1.000
_cell.angle_alpha   90.00
_cell.angle_beta   90.00
_cell.angle_gamma   90.00
#
_symmetry.space_group_name_H-M   'P 1'
#
loop_
_entity.id
_entity.type
_entity.pdbx_description
1 polymer ?
#
loop_
_entity_poly.entity_id
_entity_poly.type
_entity_poly.pdbx_seq_one_letter_code
_entity_poly.pdbx_strand_id
1 'polypeptide(L)'
;MRLRFAIALLVAAALLGCAVPRPEGPVAVKILAINDFHGNLLPPRGGIRIRDPQDAARTLTVAAGGAEYLASAVAELRAKNPNHIFVAAGDLVGASPLVSALFHDEPTVEALGLMGLEASAVGNHEFDHGSTELLRLQRGGCHPSDGCKGPQPFAGATFRWLAASTVDARSGRTLLPPYYVKRFQGIPVAFIGLTLKDTPHIVVPSGVAGLEFRDEVQTVNALVPDLRHQGIEAIVVLIHEGGQPSGDYDECPGISGPIVHIVEQFDPAVDVVISGHTHRAYVCRIAGRLVTSADKYGTLVSEIDLVLDPVSGDVRQASAHNLIVSNDRFAKDAAQTRLIAQYERLAEPLAKRVVGRVAAPLSRDESPAGETAVGQLVADAQLAATTDDGAQLALMNPGGLRASLAGDAGGVVRYEDLFAVQPFYNNLVTITLTGAQLQRALEQQWLDQPRPRVLQVSRGFGYSWDAARPPGQRVVPGSLRLHGAAIDPQQPLRVTVNAFLAAGGDNFTVFAREGREPRTGLMDIDALERYMAARGTVAPGALDRIRRID
;
A
#
# COMPACT_ATOMS: atom_id res chain seq x y z
N MET A 1 -49.37 39.40 33.42
CA MET A 1 -49.61 37.96 33.18
C MET A 1 -49.63 37.57 31.70
N ARG A 2 -50.13 38.37 30.76
CA ARG A 2 -50.19 38.02 29.32
C ARG A 2 -48.85 37.99 28.57
N LEU A 3 -47.83 38.75 28.98
CA LEU A 3 -46.53 38.82 28.34
C LEU A 3 -45.63 37.59 28.67
N ARG A 4 -45.81 36.99 29.84
CA ARG A 4 -45.04 35.77 30.25
C ARG A 4 -45.51 34.48 29.54
N PHE A 5 -46.79 34.44 29.11
CA PHE A 5 -47.34 33.31 28.34
C PHE A 5 -46.90 33.33 26.88
N ALA A 6 -46.70 34.50 26.26
CA ALA A 6 -46.24 34.61 24.88
C ALA A 6 -44.76 34.20 24.73
N ILE A 7 -43.90 34.49 25.73
CA ILE A 7 -42.49 34.10 25.73
C ILE A 7 -42.34 32.58 25.95
N ALA A 8 -43.19 31.95 26.76
CA ALA A 8 -43.17 30.50 26.97
C ALA A 8 -43.60 29.72 25.71
N LEU A 9 -44.56 30.25 24.93
CA LEU A 9 -44.95 29.65 23.64
C LEU A 9 -43.87 29.80 22.55
N LEU A 10 -43.15 30.93 22.51
CA LEU A 10 -42.04 31.15 21.56
C LEU A 10 -40.82 30.26 21.89
N VAL A 11 -40.52 30.00 23.16
CA VAL A 11 -39.44 29.08 23.57
C VAL A 11 -39.80 27.61 23.29
N ALA A 12 -41.07 27.23 23.46
CA ALA A 12 -41.55 25.89 23.11
C ALA A 12 -41.55 25.63 21.59
N ALA A 13 -41.82 26.65 20.76
CA ALA A 13 -41.74 26.55 19.30
C ALA A 13 -40.28 26.47 18.78
N ALA A 14 -39.30 27.07 19.49
CA ALA A 14 -37.89 27.00 19.13
C ALA A 14 -37.23 25.66 19.48
N LEU A 15 -37.85 24.80 20.31
CA LEU A 15 -37.39 23.46 20.66
C LEU A 15 -37.98 22.35 19.75
N LEU A 16 -38.89 22.71 18.83
CA LEU A 16 -39.24 21.85 17.70
C LEU A 16 -38.10 21.94 16.67
N GLY A 17 -36.91 21.43 17.05
CA GLY A 17 -35.81 21.24 16.13
C GLY A 17 -36.34 20.50 14.91
N CYS A 18 -35.97 20.97 13.72
CA CYS A 18 -36.29 20.34 12.44
C CYS A 18 -35.89 18.85 12.48
N ALA A 19 -36.79 18.01 12.94
CA ALA A 19 -36.67 16.57 12.76
C ALA A 19 -36.68 16.38 11.23
N VAL A 20 -35.54 16.05 10.66
CA VAL A 20 -35.47 15.63 9.26
C VAL A 20 -36.46 14.47 9.12
N PRO A 21 -37.47 14.58 8.25
CA PRO A 21 -38.45 13.49 8.10
C PRO A 21 -37.69 12.21 7.78
N ARG A 22 -37.98 11.13 8.52
CA ARG A 22 -37.42 9.82 8.17
C ARG A 22 -37.97 9.41 6.81
N PRO A 23 -37.15 8.81 5.94
CA PRO A 23 -37.62 8.31 4.65
C PRO A 23 -38.74 7.28 4.86
N GLU A 24 -39.76 7.31 4.00
CA GLU A 24 -40.93 6.41 4.09
C GLU A 24 -40.61 4.96 3.64
N GLY A 25 -39.46 4.75 2.99
CA GLY A 25 -39.03 3.44 2.47
C GLY A 25 -37.52 3.23 2.55
N PRO A 26 -37.04 2.04 2.15
CA PRO A 26 -35.61 1.72 2.16
C PRO A 26 -34.79 2.74 1.36
N VAL A 27 -33.62 3.12 1.89
CA VAL A 27 -32.72 4.09 1.26
C VAL A 27 -31.58 3.37 0.55
N ALA A 28 -31.56 3.47 -0.78
CA ALA A 28 -30.44 2.97 -1.57
C ALA A 28 -29.23 3.91 -1.43
N VAL A 29 -28.07 3.34 -1.15
CA VAL A 29 -26.78 4.04 -1.01
C VAL A 29 -25.74 3.36 -1.89
N LYS A 30 -24.90 4.16 -2.54
CA LYS A 30 -23.77 3.69 -3.33
C LYS A 30 -22.44 4.07 -2.67
N ILE A 31 -21.65 3.07 -2.29
CA ILE A 31 -20.27 3.28 -1.85
C ILE A 31 -19.35 2.94 -3.03
N LEU A 32 -18.47 3.86 -3.36
CA LEU A 32 -17.36 3.67 -4.29
C LEU A 32 -16.09 3.51 -3.49
N ALA A 33 -15.29 2.48 -3.75
CA ALA A 33 -14.09 2.25 -2.97
C ALA A 33 -12.89 1.90 -3.84
N ILE A 34 -11.71 2.39 -3.42
CA ILE A 34 -10.40 2.00 -3.94
C ILE A 34 -9.49 1.63 -2.77
N ASN A 35 -8.35 1.03 -3.08
CA ASN A 35 -7.26 0.77 -2.16
C ASN A 35 -5.94 0.79 -2.92
N ASP A 36 -4.82 0.92 -2.20
CA ASP A 36 -3.46 0.76 -2.74
C ASP A 36 -3.23 1.59 -4.02
N PHE A 37 -3.62 2.86 -3.98
CA PHE A 37 -3.47 3.76 -5.14
C PHE A 37 -2.00 4.08 -5.42
N HIS A 38 -1.17 4.22 -4.36
CA HIS A 38 0.28 4.39 -4.44
C HIS A 38 0.70 5.45 -5.46
N GLY A 39 0.10 6.62 -5.42
CA GLY A 39 0.52 7.74 -6.26
C GLY A 39 0.43 7.52 -7.77
N ASN A 40 -0.32 6.54 -8.23
CA ASN A 40 -0.42 6.22 -9.66
C ASN A 40 -1.30 7.22 -10.41
N LEU A 41 -0.81 8.47 -10.52
CA LEU A 41 -1.46 9.53 -11.28
C LEU A 41 -1.60 9.18 -12.76
N LEU A 42 -0.56 8.55 -13.32
CA LEU A 42 -0.56 8.00 -14.68
C LEU A 42 -0.96 6.52 -14.66
N PRO A 43 -1.54 5.98 -15.75
CA PRO A 43 -1.85 4.56 -15.83
C PRO A 43 -0.62 3.67 -15.59
N PRO A 44 -0.71 2.64 -14.75
CA PRO A 44 0.39 1.70 -14.55
C PRO A 44 0.68 0.94 -15.85
N ARG A 45 1.96 0.79 -16.22
CA ARG A 45 2.40 0.14 -17.47
C ARG A 45 1.88 -1.29 -17.64
N GLY A 46 1.60 -2.00 -16.54
CA GLY A 46 1.08 -3.36 -16.54
C GLY A 46 -0.44 -3.47 -16.60
N GLY A 47 -1.18 -2.36 -16.47
CA GLY A 47 -2.63 -2.39 -16.38
C GLY A 47 -3.14 -3.37 -15.32
N ILE A 48 -4.26 -4.05 -15.62
CA ILE A 48 -4.78 -5.16 -14.81
C ILE A 48 -4.77 -6.46 -15.63
N ARG A 49 -4.44 -7.58 -14.96
CA ARG A 49 -4.52 -8.92 -15.55
C ARG A 49 -5.82 -9.56 -15.10
N ILE A 50 -6.61 -10.00 -16.06
CA ILE A 50 -7.90 -10.66 -15.85
C ILE A 50 -7.94 -11.98 -16.61
N ARG A 51 -8.84 -12.87 -16.25
CA ARG A 51 -9.16 -14.06 -17.05
C ARG A 51 -9.78 -13.60 -18.38
N ASP A 52 -9.40 -14.26 -19.48
CA ASP A 52 -10.02 -14.01 -20.78
C ASP A 52 -11.49 -14.45 -20.74
N PRO A 53 -12.47 -13.55 -20.98
CA PRO A 53 -13.89 -13.93 -20.99
C PRO A 53 -14.25 -14.96 -22.07
N GLN A 54 -13.40 -15.11 -23.10
CA GLN A 54 -13.62 -16.06 -24.21
C GLN A 54 -12.88 -17.38 -24.01
N ASP A 55 -11.83 -17.40 -23.17
CA ASP A 55 -11.04 -18.60 -22.88
C ASP A 55 -10.50 -18.54 -21.43
N ALA A 56 -11.16 -19.23 -20.53
CA ALA A 56 -10.83 -19.24 -19.11
C ALA A 56 -9.41 -19.76 -18.78
N ALA A 57 -8.74 -20.43 -19.72
CA ALA A 57 -7.35 -20.87 -19.57
C ALA A 57 -6.34 -19.75 -19.88
N ARG A 58 -6.78 -18.64 -20.47
CA ARG A 58 -5.94 -17.51 -20.87
C ARG A 58 -6.12 -16.34 -19.91
N THR A 59 -5.09 -15.52 -19.85
CA THR A 59 -5.10 -14.24 -19.14
C THR A 59 -4.93 -13.10 -20.14
N LEU A 60 -5.74 -12.06 -20.00
CA LEU A 60 -5.63 -10.80 -20.73
C LEU A 60 -5.03 -9.72 -19.84
N THR A 61 -4.25 -8.84 -20.44
CA THR A 61 -3.83 -7.59 -19.81
C THR A 61 -4.68 -6.45 -20.38
N VAL A 62 -5.42 -5.76 -19.50
CA VAL A 62 -6.25 -4.61 -19.86
C VAL A 62 -5.54 -3.34 -19.40
N ALA A 63 -5.36 -2.39 -20.31
CA ALA A 63 -4.86 -1.06 -19.93
C ALA A 63 -5.90 -0.38 -19.03
N ALA A 64 -5.55 -0.13 -17.78
CA ALA A 64 -6.48 0.38 -16.77
C ALA A 64 -5.76 1.21 -15.71
N GLY A 65 -6.51 2.04 -14.98
CA GLY A 65 -6.00 2.90 -13.90
C GLY A 65 -5.51 4.25 -14.40
N GLY A 66 -4.87 4.97 -13.48
CA GLY A 66 -4.50 6.38 -13.66
C GLY A 66 -5.61 7.34 -13.24
N ALA A 67 -5.21 8.46 -12.61
CA ALA A 67 -6.15 9.41 -11.99
C ALA A 67 -7.17 10.00 -12.97
N GLU A 68 -6.77 10.24 -14.23
CA GLU A 68 -7.63 10.82 -15.25
C GLU A 68 -8.84 9.92 -15.57
N TYR A 69 -8.60 8.61 -15.70
CA TYR A 69 -9.63 7.62 -16.02
C TYR A 69 -10.44 7.22 -14.78
N LEU A 70 -9.77 7.11 -13.63
CA LEU A 70 -10.42 6.85 -12.35
C LEU A 70 -11.44 7.94 -12.00
N ALA A 71 -11.08 9.22 -12.21
CA ALA A 71 -11.99 10.34 -11.97
C ALA A 71 -13.26 10.24 -12.81
N SER A 72 -13.13 9.89 -14.08
CA SER A 72 -14.28 9.71 -14.99
C SER A 72 -15.14 8.49 -14.58
N ALA A 73 -14.52 7.39 -14.18
CA ALA A 73 -15.24 6.21 -13.68
C ALA A 73 -16.02 6.55 -12.40
N VAL A 74 -15.37 7.21 -11.43
CA VAL A 74 -16.02 7.63 -10.18
C VAL A 74 -17.18 8.61 -10.46
N ALA A 75 -17.02 9.55 -11.40
CA ALA A 75 -18.07 10.49 -11.78
C ALA A 75 -19.28 9.78 -12.41
N GLU A 76 -19.05 8.82 -13.33
CA GLU A 76 -20.13 8.00 -13.92
C GLU A 76 -20.90 7.22 -12.86
N LEU A 77 -20.18 6.57 -11.93
CA LEU A 77 -20.79 5.76 -10.88
C LEU A 77 -21.59 6.60 -9.87
N ARG A 78 -21.09 7.78 -9.51
CA ARG A 78 -21.81 8.73 -8.64
C ARG A 78 -23.13 9.20 -9.25
N ALA A 79 -23.16 9.41 -10.55
CA ALA A 79 -24.36 9.86 -11.25
C ALA A 79 -25.52 8.83 -11.17
N LYS A 80 -25.23 7.57 -10.87
CA LYS A 80 -26.23 6.50 -10.73
C LYS A 80 -27.08 6.63 -9.45
N ASN A 81 -26.56 7.28 -8.39
CA ASN A 81 -27.27 7.41 -7.12
C ASN A 81 -26.87 8.71 -6.39
N PRO A 82 -27.81 9.62 -6.05
CA PRO A 82 -27.51 10.83 -5.28
C PRO A 82 -27.01 10.54 -3.86
N ASN A 83 -27.39 9.40 -3.28
CA ASN A 83 -26.88 8.93 -2.00
C ASN A 83 -25.60 8.11 -2.23
N HIS A 84 -24.47 8.77 -2.38
CA HIS A 84 -23.19 8.10 -2.62
C HIS A 84 -22.11 8.62 -1.68
N ILE A 85 -21.02 7.84 -1.58
CA ILE A 85 -19.75 8.22 -0.95
C ILE A 85 -18.60 7.57 -1.71
N PHE A 86 -17.45 8.26 -1.78
CA PHE A 86 -16.20 7.70 -2.28
C PHE A 86 -15.20 7.57 -1.12
N VAL A 87 -14.71 6.37 -0.88
CA VAL A 87 -13.81 6.02 0.24
C VAL A 87 -12.62 5.22 -0.24
N ALA A 88 -11.63 5.02 0.64
CA ALA A 88 -10.49 4.18 0.35
C ALA A 88 -10.01 3.37 1.58
N ALA A 89 -9.34 2.25 1.31
CA ALA A 89 -8.81 1.35 2.35
C ALA A 89 -7.28 1.45 2.49
N GLY A 90 -6.73 2.67 2.44
CA GLY A 90 -5.32 2.96 2.70
C GLY A 90 -4.37 2.77 1.52
N ASP A 91 -3.08 3.04 1.77
CA ASP A 91 -1.99 3.06 0.79
C ASP A 91 -2.31 3.93 -0.44
N LEU A 92 -2.82 5.13 -0.17
CA LEU A 92 -3.04 6.12 -1.22
C LEU A 92 -1.72 6.69 -1.74
N VAL A 93 -0.76 6.84 -0.82
CA VAL A 93 0.57 7.43 -1.03
C VAL A 93 1.65 6.44 -0.60
N GLY A 94 2.92 6.77 -0.87
CA GLY A 94 4.07 5.93 -0.58
C GLY A 94 4.31 4.85 -1.64
N ALA A 95 5.57 4.43 -1.83
CA ALA A 95 6.01 3.60 -2.95
C ALA A 95 5.54 4.13 -4.32
N SER A 96 5.32 5.43 -4.43
CA SER A 96 4.68 6.14 -5.53
C SER A 96 5.61 6.31 -6.73
N PRO A 97 5.09 6.40 -7.97
CA PRO A 97 5.86 6.84 -9.12
C PRO A 97 6.47 8.23 -8.94
N LEU A 98 7.57 8.50 -9.67
CA LEU A 98 8.37 9.72 -9.50
C LEU A 98 7.57 11.02 -9.56
N VAL A 99 6.57 11.11 -10.45
CA VAL A 99 5.72 12.31 -10.62
C VAL A 99 4.93 12.66 -9.35
N SER A 100 4.71 11.70 -8.47
CA SER A 100 4.10 11.93 -7.16
C SER A 100 5.16 12.04 -6.06
N ALA A 101 6.05 11.07 -5.97
CA ALA A 101 7.06 10.98 -4.90
C ALA A 101 8.02 12.17 -4.86
N LEU A 102 8.40 12.75 -6.02
CA LEU A 102 9.27 13.93 -6.10
C LEU A 102 8.67 15.14 -5.36
N PHE A 103 7.36 15.18 -5.21
CA PHE A 103 6.59 16.22 -4.54
C PHE A 103 5.97 15.73 -3.23
N HIS A 104 6.56 14.73 -2.57
CA HIS A 104 6.08 14.17 -1.30
C HIS A 104 4.61 13.72 -1.36
N ASP A 105 4.18 13.17 -2.48
CA ASP A 105 2.80 12.71 -2.76
C ASP A 105 1.69 13.79 -2.69
N GLU A 106 2.06 15.06 -2.62
CA GLU A 106 1.11 16.17 -2.67
C GLU A 106 0.17 16.10 -3.89
N PRO A 107 0.66 15.84 -5.14
CA PRO A 107 -0.23 15.76 -6.31
C PRO A 107 -1.23 14.60 -6.25
N THR A 108 -0.87 13.52 -5.57
CA THR A 108 -1.81 12.40 -5.35
C THR A 108 -2.93 12.78 -4.41
N VAL A 109 -2.61 13.45 -3.31
CA VAL A 109 -3.62 13.95 -2.36
C VAL A 109 -4.55 14.96 -3.03
N GLU A 110 -4.00 15.88 -3.84
CA GLU A 110 -4.78 16.85 -4.62
C GLU A 110 -5.69 16.15 -5.64
N ALA A 111 -5.17 15.16 -6.39
CA ALA A 111 -5.92 14.40 -7.39
C ALA A 111 -7.12 13.67 -6.76
N LEU A 112 -6.90 12.96 -5.65
CA LEU A 112 -7.97 12.25 -4.93
C LEU A 112 -8.99 13.20 -4.32
N GLY A 113 -8.54 14.36 -3.83
CA GLY A 113 -9.42 15.45 -3.37
C GLY A 113 -10.31 15.99 -4.49
N LEU A 114 -9.76 16.23 -5.69
CA LEU A 114 -10.51 16.64 -6.87
C LEU A 114 -11.53 15.58 -7.34
N MET A 115 -11.22 14.29 -7.17
CA MET A 115 -12.19 13.22 -7.39
C MET A 115 -13.29 13.19 -6.33
N GLY A 116 -13.13 13.94 -5.23
CA GLY A 116 -14.07 14.00 -4.12
C GLY A 116 -14.02 12.74 -3.24
N LEU A 117 -12.85 12.20 -2.99
CA LEU A 117 -12.64 11.26 -1.89
C LEU A 117 -13.10 11.93 -0.58
N GLU A 118 -13.79 11.19 0.29
CA GLU A 118 -14.34 11.74 1.54
C GLU A 118 -13.61 11.17 2.77
N ALA A 119 -13.26 9.89 2.74
CA ALA A 119 -12.54 9.24 3.83
C ALA A 119 -11.66 8.09 3.31
N SER A 120 -10.53 7.86 4.00
CA SER A 120 -9.65 6.72 3.76
C SER A 120 -9.17 6.15 5.09
N ALA A 121 -9.03 4.82 5.20
CA ALA A 121 -8.15 4.26 6.21
C ALA A 121 -6.71 4.72 5.97
N VAL A 122 -5.87 4.68 7.01
CA VAL A 122 -4.42 4.82 6.89
C VAL A 122 -3.83 3.43 6.61
N GLY A 123 -3.05 3.28 5.55
CA GLY A 123 -2.26 2.08 5.30
C GLY A 123 -0.86 2.16 5.91
N ASN A 124 -0.02 1.16 5.64
CA ASN A 124 1.35 1.19 6.12
C ASN A 124 2.21 2.19 5.36
N HIS A 125 2.00 2.37 4.06
CA HIS A 125 2.80 3.28 3.24
C HIS A 125 2.53 4.77 3.50
N GLU A 126 1.43 5.13 4.13
CA GLU A 126 1.25 6.47 4.69
C GLU A 126 2.30 6.81 5.77
N PHE A 127 2.99 5.80 6.33
CA PHE A 127 4.06 5.97 7.31
C PHE A 127 5.48 5.85 6.73
N ASP A 128 5.68 5.70 5.43
CA ASP A 128 7.00 5.56 4.80
C ASP A 128 7.95 6.72 5.18
N HIS A 129 7.41 7.92 5.27
CA HIS A 129 8.11 9.14 5.71
C HIS A 129 7.77 9.57 7.15
N GLY A 130 7.14 8.68 7.91
CA GLY A 130 6.78 8.86 9.31
C GLY A 130 5.44 9.57 9.55
N SER A 131 4.99 9.49 10.79
CA SER A 131 3.69 10.04 11.21
C SER A 131 3.59 11.57 11.07
N THR A 132 4.70 12.28 11.18
CA THR A 132 4.75 13.74 10.99
C THR A 132 4.39 14.12 9.57
N GLU A 133 4.89 13.38 8.59
CA GLU A 133 4.59 13.60 7.17
C GLU A 133 3.14 13.26 6.85
N LEU A 134 2.60 12.14 7.35
CA LEU A 134 1.17 11.83 7.24
C LEU A 134 0.30 12.97 7.76
N LEU A 135 0.64 13.53 8.92
CA LEU A 135 -0.10 14.66 9.48
C LEU A 135 0.06 15.94 8.66
N ARG A 136 1.21 16.15 8.00
CA ARG A 136 1.41 17.24 7.04
C ARG A 136 0.52 17.04 5.81
N LEU A 137 0.50 15.85 5.24
CA LEU A 137 -0.38 15.53 4.10
C LEU A 137 -1.86 15.76 4.44
N GLN A 138 -2.28 15.47 5.67
CA GLN A 138 -3.65 15.77 6.11
C GLN A 138 -3.90 17.28 6.25
N ARG A 139 -2.95 18.05 6.78
CA ARG A 139 -3.18 19.45 7.22
C ARG A 139 -2.69 20.50 6.24
N GLY A 140 -1.81 20.12 5.32
CA GLY A 140 -1.14 21.03 4.40
C GLY A 140 0.14 21.64 4.96
N GLY A 141 0.75 22.47 4.16
CA GLY A 141 2.03 23.14 4.41
C GLY A 141 3.18 22.54 3.62
N CYS A 142 4.25 23.30 3.50
CA CYS A 142 5.47 22.85 2.82
C CYS A 142 6.22 21.79 3.63
N HIS A 143 6.95 20.92 2.93
CA HIS A 143 7.81 19.94 3.58
C HIS A 143 8.90 20.64 4.42
N PRO A 144 9.15 20.21 5.67
CA PRO A 144 9.97 20.98 6.61
C PRO A 144 11.44 21.15 6.20
N SER A 145 12.03 20.19 5.49
CA SER A 145 13.42 20.27 5.00
C SER A 145 13.52 20.70 3.54
N ASP A 146 12.57 20.32 2.69
CA ASP A 146 12.63 20.52 1.23
C ASP A 146 11.88 21.78 0.76
N GLY A 147 11.08 22.39 1.63
CA GLY A 147 10.22 23.50 1.27
C GLY A 147 9.04 23.09 0.39
N CYS A 148 8.44 24.05 -0.32
CA CYS A 148 7.36 23.80 -1.27
C CYS A 148 7.94 23.46 -2.64
N LYS A 149 7.74 22.23 -3.10
CA LYS A 149 8.18 21.76 -4.42
C LYS A 149 7.08 21.85 -5.50
N GLY A 150 5.85 21.86 -5.08
CA GLY A 150 4.69 21.97 -5.97
C GLY A 150 4.49 23.36 -6.56
N PRO A 151 3.58 23.52 -7.53
CA PRO A 151 3.31 24.80 -8.21
C PRO A 151 2.66 25.85 -7.28
N GLN A 152 2.06 25.43 -6.18
CA GLN A 152 1.44 26.25 -5.13
C GLN A 152 1.77 25.64 -3.75
N PRO A 153 1.68 26.40 -2.67
CA PRO A 153 1.73 25.83 -1.32
C PRO A 153 0.66 24.76 -1.15
N PHE A 154 1.04 23.60 -0.65
CA PHE A 154 0.14 22.46 -0.50
C PHE A 154 -0.94 22.75 0.56
N ALA A 155 -2.21 22.63 0.18
CA ALA A 155 -3.34 22.96 1.04
C ALA A 155 -3.73 21.85 2.04
N GLY A 156 -3.20 20.63 1.85
CA GLY A 156 -3.60 19.44 2.59
C GLY A 156 -4.76 18.69 1.97
N ALA A 157 -5.05 17.51 2.53
CA ALA A 157 -6.14 16.67 2.07
C ALA A 157 -7.51 17.31 2.34
N THR A 158 -8.39 17.29 1.35
CA THR A 158 -9.81 17.68 1.51
C THR A 158 -10.65 16.54 2.08
N PHE A 159 -10.16 15.31 2.03
CA PHE A 159 -10.72 14.12 2.65
C PHE A 159 -10.08 13.86 4.04
N ARG A 160 -10.61 12.91 4.77
CA ARG A 160 -10.10 12.54 6.10
C ARG A 160 -9.44 11.18 6.08
N TRP A 161 -8.17 11.10 6.49
CA TRP A 161 -7.61 9.84 6.92
C TRP A 161 -8.16 9.44 8.29
N LEU A 162 -8.43 8.15 8.45
CA LEU A 162 -9.02 7.53 9.64
C LEU A 162 -8.07 6.47 10.19
N ALA A 163 -7.82 6.47 11.51
CA ALA A 163 -6.89 5.55 12.13
C ALA A 163 -7.34 5.17 13.56
N ALA A 164 -8.35 4.28 13.64
CA ALA A 164 -8.88 3.82 14.93
C ALA A 164 -7.89 2.96 15.70
N SER A 165 -7.11 2.11 14.99
CA SER A 165 -6.14 1.18 15.58
C SER A 165 -4.76 1.79 15.84
N THR A 166 -4.47 3.02 15.37
CA THR A 166 -3.18 3.69 15.56
C THR A 166 -3.29 4.77 16.63
N VAL A 167 -2.60 4.60 17.74
CA VAL A 167 -2.68 5.51 18.89
C VAL A 167 -1.30 6.02 19.31
N ASP A 168 -1.26 7.22 19.87
CA ASP A 168 -0.08 7.71 20.58
C ASP A 168 0.10 6.89 21.87
N ALA A 169 1.23 6.22 22.02
CA ALA A 169 1.49 5.27 23.10
C ALA A 169 1.48 5.91 24.51
N ARG A 170 1.70 7.24 24.62
CA ARG A 170 1.71 7.96 25.90
C ARG A 170 0.32 8.41 26.32
N SER A 171 -0.47 8.91 25.38
CA SER A 171 -1.79 9.47 25.67
C SER A 171 -2.94 8.50 25.45
N GLY A 172 -2.72 7.41 24.72
CA GLY A 172 -3.75 6.46 24.30
C GLY A 172 -4.76 7.02 23.30
N ARG A 173 -4.56 8.26 22.81
CA ARG A 173 -5.46 8.90 21.84
C ARG A 173 -5.10 8.46 20.42
N THR A 174 -6.12 8.27 19.57
CA THR A 174 -5.90 7.97 18.15
C THR A 174 -5.14 9.10 17.47
N LEU A 175 -4.22 8.73 16.56
CA LEU A 175 -3.40 9.67 15.78
C LEU A 175 -4.27 10.57 14.89
N LEU A 176 -5.31 10.00 14.31
CA LEU A 176 -6.31 10.63 13.44
C LEU A 176 -7.72 10.19 13.89
N PRO A 177 -8.81 10.80 13.40
CA PRO A 177 -10.15 10.37 13.78
C PRO A 177 -10.35 8.87 13.60
N PRO A 178 -11.01 8.17 14.53
CA PRO A 178 -11.21 6.72 14.44
C PRO A 178 -12.23 6.32 13.37
N TYR A 179 -13.20 7.19 13.11
CA TYR A 179 -14.25 6.95 12.12
C TYR A 179 -14.79 8.27 11.55
N TYR A 180 -15.50 8.14 10.44
CA TYR A 180 -16.25 9.19 9.77
C TYR A 180 -17.73 8.80 9.71
N VAL A 181 -18.65 9.72 9.93
CA VAL A 181 -20.11 9.47 9.83
C VAL A 181 -20.70 10.29 8.70
N LYS A 182 -21.33 9.60 7.74
CA LYS A 182 -22.13 10.22 6.67
C LYS A 182 -23.60 9.89 6.85
N ARG A 183 -24.46 10.87 6.63
CA ARG A 183 -25.92 10.67 6.70
C ARG A 183 -26.51 10.60 5.30
N PHE A 184 -27.25 9.53 5.04
CA PHE A 184 -28.00 9.33 3.80
C PHE A 184 -29.49 9.46 4.11
N GLN A 185 -30.10 10.54 3.63
CA GLN A 185 -31.49 10.89 3.97
C GLN A 185 -31.77 10.83 5.48
N GLY A 186 -30.81 11.29 6.29
CA GLY A 186 -30.91 11.31 7.75
C GLY A 186 -30.41 10.04 8.46
N ILE A 187 -30.28 8.90 7.79
CA ILE A 187 -29.74 7.65 8.35
C ILE A 187 -28.20 7.75 8.43
N PRO A 188 -27.61 7.63 9.63
CA PRO A 188 -26.16 7.67 9.78
C PRO A 188 -25.50 6.36 9.41
N VAL A 189 -24.40 6.41 8.69
CA VAL A 189 -23.50 5.28 8.40
C VAL A 189 -22.11 5.63 8.91
N ALA A 190 -21.51 4.81 9.76
CA ALA A 190 -20.15 4.98 10.23
C ALA A 190 -19.16 4.26 9.30
N PHE A 191 -18.03 4.91 9.04
CA PHE A 191 -16.88 4.36 8.32
C PHE A 191 -15.70 4.35 9.29
N ILE A 192 -15.32 3.18 9.81
CA ILE A 192 -14.20 3.01 10.75
C ILE A 192 -12.93 2.76 9.94
N GLY A 193 -11.83 3.47 10.21
CA GLY A 193 -10.56 3.27 9.53
C GLY A 193 -9.56 2.49 10.39
N LEU A 194 -8.95 1.44 9.83
CA LEU A 194 -7.97 0.58 10.50
C LEU A 194 -6.69 0.47 9.69
N THR A 195 -5.57 0.66 10.38
CA THR A 195 -4.23 0.31 9.89
C THR A 195 -3.85 -1.06 10.42
N LEU A 196 -3.18 -1.88 9.62
CA LEU A 196 -2.78 -3.22 10.06
C LEU A 196 -1.84 -3.17 11.27
N LYS A 197 -2.03 -4.09 12.20
CA LYS A 197 -1.26 -4.21 13.45
C LYS A 197 0.24 -4.43 13.20
N ASP A 198 0.59 -5.09 12.10
CA ASP A 198 1.99 -5.43 11.77
C ASP A 198 2.79 -4.25 11.17
N THR A 199 2.19 -3.08 11.00
CA THR A 199 2.83 -1.87 10.43
C THR A 199 4.22 -1.58 10.99
N PRO A 200 4.52 -1.67 12.31
CA PRO A 200 5.86 -1.38 12.82
C PRO A 200 6.97 -2.28 12.27
N HIS A 201 6.63 -3.46 11.74
CA HIS A 201 7.59 -4.41 11.17
C HIS A 201 7.81 -4.23 9.67
N ILE A 202 6.94 -3.47 9.00
CA ILE A 202 6.96 -3.32 7.52
C ILE A 202 7.18 -1.87 7.06
N VAL A 203 7.42 -0.96 7.99
CA VAL A 203 7.83 0.43 7.72
C VAL A 203 9.12 0.75 8.47
N VAL A 204 9.75 1.89 8.19
CA VAL A 204 10.94 2.34 8.92
C VAL A 204 10.56 2.58 10.39
N PRO A 205 11.15 1.85 11.36
CA PRO A 205 10.71 1.90 12.77
C PRO A 205 10.74 3.29 13.39
N SER A 206 11.69 4.17 12.99
CA SER A 206 11.75 5.55 13.48
C SER A 206 10.55 6.39 13.05
N GLY A 207 9.93 6.09 11.91
CA GLY A 207 8.75 6.81 11.39
C GLY A 207 7.49 6.58 12.22
N VAL A 208 7.43 5.48 12.95
CA VAL A 208 6.29 5.10 13.81
C VAL A 208 6.64 5.07 15.31
N ALA A 209 7.81 5.59 15.67
CA ALA A 209 8.25 5.64 17.06
C ALA A 209 7.24 6.41 17.93
N GLY A 210 6.86 5.82 19.06
CA GLY A 210 5.85 6.40 19.97
C GLY A 210 4.41 6.16 19.57
N LEU A 211 4.16 5.40 18.49
CA LEU A 211 2.84 4.89 18.13
C LEU A 211 2.67 3.43 18.58
N GLU A 212 1.44 3.06 18.88
CA GLU A 212 0.99 1.69 19.13
C GLU A 212 -0.05 1.34 18.05
N PHE A 213 0.12 0.20 17.41
CA PHE A 213 -0.82 -0.36 16.43
C PHE A 213 -1.59 -1.48 17.11
N ARG A 214 -2.85 -1.20 17.41
CA ARG A 214 -3.73 -2.10 18.16
C ARG A 214 -4.34 -3.15 17.26
N ASP A 215 -4.76 -4.24 17.89
CA ASP A 215 -5.48 -5.32 17.24
C ASP A 215 -6.78 -4.80 16.61
N GLU A 216 -6.99 -5.14 15.36
CA GLU A 216 -8.09 -4.65 14.51
C GLU A 216 -9.45 -5.07 15.06
N VAL A 217 -9.56 -6.34 15.47
CA VAL A 217 -10.81 -6.92 16.01
C VAL A 217 -11.18 -6.24 17.32
N GLN A 218 -10.23 -6.16 18.24
CA GLN A 218 -10.47 -5.52 19.54
C GLN A 218 -10.85 -4.05 19.37
N THR A 219 -10.22 -3.35 18.43
CA THR A 219 -10.49 -1.94 18.14
C THR A 219 -11.91 -1.72 17.64
N VAL A 220 -12.35 -2.49 16.63
CA VAL A 220 -13.71 -2.36 16.09
C VAL A 220 -14.75 -2.74 17.13
N ASN A 221 -14.56 -3.90 17.80
CA ASN A 221 -15.53 -4.40 18.77
C ASN A 221 -15.69 -3.47 19.99
N ALA A 222 -14.64 -2.71 20.34
CA ALA A 222 -14.71 -1.68 21.38
C ALA A 222 -15.46 -0.42 20.92
N LEU A 223 -15.46 -0.08 19.63
CA LEU A 223 -16.16 1.10 19.09
C LEU A 223 -17.66 0.86 18.85
N VAL A 224 -18.06 -0.37 18.55
CA VAL A 224 -19.45 -0.70 18.21
C VAL A 224 -20.46 -0.27 19.28
N PRO A 225 -20.27 -0.53 20.60
CA PRO A 225 -21.20 -0.07 21.62
C PRO A 225 -21.41 1.44 21.64
N ASP A 226 -20.33 2.21 21.45
CA ASP A 226 -20.38 3.68 21.44
C ASP A 226 -21.11 4.21 20.19
N LEU A 227 -20.93 3.58 19.04
CA LEU A 227 -21.62 3.93 17.80
C LEU A 227 -23.14 3.67 17.95
N ARG A 228 -23.51 2.50 18.45
CA ARG A 228 -24.90 2.14 18.71
C ARG A 228 -25.55 3.05 19.75
N HIS A 229 -24.83 3.43 20.78
CA HIS A 229 -25.31 4.41 21.75
C HIS A 229 -25.59 5.81 21.12
N GLN A 230 -24.87 6.14 20.06
CA GLN A 230 -25.11 7.34 19.24
C GLN A 230 -26.24 7.16 18.21
N GLY A 231 -26.89 5.99 18.15
CA GLY A 231 -27.94 5.66 17.19
C GLY A 231 -27.41 5.36 15.79
N ILE A 232 -26.17 4.86 15.68
CA ILE A 232 -25.54 4.44 14.43
C ILE A 232 -25.51 2.92 14.41
N GLU A 233 -26.37 2.31 13.58
CA GLU A 233 -26.45 0.86 13.42
C GLU A 233 -25.69 0.38 12.17
N ALA A 234 -25.67 1.16 11.07
CA ALA A 234 -24.97 0.80 9.84
C ALA A 234 -23.47 1.09 9.95
N ILE A 235 -22.63 0.06 9.90
CA ILE A 235 -21.19 0.14 10.14
C ILE A 235 -20.41 -0.46 8.98
N VAL A 236 -19.57 0.37 8.34
CA VAL A 236 -18.62 -0.02 7.30
C VAL A 236 -17.20 0.08 7.87
N VAL A 237 -16.40 -0.94 7.70
CA VAL A 237 -14.99 -0.94 8.10
C VAL A 237 -14.11 -0.76 6.85
N LEU A 238 -13.25 0.25 6.88
CA LEU A 238 -12.16 0.47 5.93
C LEU A 238 -10.90 -0.06 6.60
N ILE A 239 -10.34 -1.16 6.11
CA ILE A 239 -9.20 -1.81 6.74
C ILE A 239 -8.04 -1.97 5.77
N HIS A 240 -6.86 -1.52 6.18
CA HIS A 240 -5.65 -1.79 5.40
C HIS A 240 -5.02 -3.12 5.84
N GLU A 241 -5.70 -4.20 5.57
CA GLU A 241 -5.26 -5.60 5.65
C GLU A 241 -6.12 -6.40 4.68
N GLY A 242 -5.60 -7.50 4.13
CA GLY A 242 -6.28 -8.16 3.05
C GLY A 242 -6.12 -9.68 2.98
N GLY A 243 -6.60 -10.24 1.88
CA GLY A 243 -6.61 -11.67 1.60
C GLY A 243 -5.99 -12.03 0.25
N GLN A 244 -5.89 -13.34 0.04
CA GLN A 244 -5.35 -13.97 -1.16
C GLN A 244 -6.42 -14.90 -1.75
N PRO A 245 -7.23 -14.44 -2.71
CA PRO A 245 -8.12 -15.31 -3.47
C PRO A 245 -7.36 -16.08 -4.54
N SER A 246 -7.92 -17.17 -5.01
CA SER A 246 -7.42 -17.90 -6.20
C SER A 246 -8.24 -17.61 -7.47
N GLY A 247 -9.28 -16.77 -7.37
CA GLY A 247 -10.16 -16.38 -8.48
C GLY A 247 -9.74 -15.16 -9.26
N ASP A 248 -10.63 -14.71 -10.14
CA ASP A 248 -10.50 -13.45 -10.89
C ASP A 248 -10.95 -12.25 -10.04
N TYR A 249 -10.83 -11.05 -10.59
CA TYR A 249 -10.97 -9.75 -9.89
C TYR A 249 -12.32 -9.52 -9.16
N ASP A 250 -13.36 -10.26 -9.52
CA ASP A 250 -14.69 -10.14 -8.91
C ASP A 250 -15.15 -11.44 -8.22
N GLU A 251 -14.24 -12.38 -8.06
CA GLU A 251 -14.48 -13.70 -7.49
C GLU A 251 -13.84 -13.86 -6.10
N CYS A 252 -14.19 -14.96 -5.40
CA CYS A 252 -13.67 -15.23 -4.05
C CYS A 252 -13.29 -16.70 -3.77
N PRO A 253 -12.95 -17.55 -4.76
CA PRO A 253 -12.60 -18.92 -4.44
C PRO A 253 -11.30 -18.99 -3.63
N GLY A 254 -11.28 -19.84 -2.61
CA GLY A 254 -10.07 -20.12 -1.83
C GLY A 254 -9.48 -18.92 -1.08
N ILE A 255 -10.31 -17.93 -0.76
CA ILE A 255 -9.84 -16.77 0.01
C ILE A 255 -9.13 -17.22 1.29
N SER A 256 -7.95 -16.66 1.53
CA SER A 256 -7.09 -16.95 2.67
C SER A 256 -6.39 -15.67 3.12
N GLY A 257 -5.62 -15.75 4.21
CA GLY A 257 -4.90 -14.61 4.77
C GLY A 257 -5.59 -13.96 5.96
N PRO A 258 -4.96 -12.93 6.57
CA PRO A 258 -5.40 -12.35 7.84
C PRO A 258 -6.83 -11.84 7.83
N ILE A 259 -7.29 -11.27 6.71
CA ILE A 259 -8.64 -10.68 6.61
C ILE A 259 -9.76 -11.66 6.96
N VAL A 260 -9.58 -12.97 6.65
CA VAL A 260 -10.60 -13.98 6.91
C VAL A 260 -10.84 -14.09 8.42
N HIS A 261 -9.75 -14.28 9.17
CA HIS A 261 -9.80 -14.43 10.61
C HIS A 261 -10.26 -13.15 11.32
N ILE A 262 -9.84 -11.98 10.84
CA ILE A 262 -10.24 -10.67 11.37
C ILE A 262 -11.75 -10.49 11.22
N VAL A 263 -12.29 -10.70 10.01
CA VAL A 263 -13.72 -10.49 9.72
C VAL A 263 -14.60 -11.49 10.48
N GLU A 264 -14.16 -12.74 10.64
CA GLU A 264 -14.90 -13.75 11.42
C GLU A 264 -15.11 -13.34 12.87
N GLN A 265 -14.22 -12.52 13.43
CA GLN A 265 -14.26 -12.11 14.83
C GLN A 265 -14.87 -10.72 15.08
N PHE A 266 -15.21 -9.97 14.03
CA PHE A 266 -15.88 -8.68 14.20
C PHE A 266 -17.26 -8.84 14.84
N ASP A 267 -17.64 -7.84 15.64
CA ASP A 267 -19.00 -7.74 16.20
C ASP A 267 -20.05 -7.88 15.09
N PRO A 268 -21.16 -8.62 15.30
CA PRO A 268 -22.23 -8.78 14.32
C PRO A 268 -22.80 -7.49 13.73
N ALA A 269 -22.65 -6.37 14.38
CA ALA A 269 -23.08 -5.05 13.91
C ALA A 269 -22.23 -4.49 12.75
N VAL A 270 -21.11 -5.13 12.39
CA VAL A 270 -20.34 -4.74 11.19
C VAL A 270 -20.99 -5.35 9.95
N ASP A 271 -21.36 -4.51 8.97
CA ASP A 271 -22.09 -4.91 7.77
C ASP A 271 -21.21 -5.19 6.57
N VAL A 272 -20.26 -4.27 6.32
CA VAL A 272 -19.38 -4.28 5.14
C VAL A 272 -17.94 -4.01 5.54
N VAL A 273 -17.02 -4.70 4.89
CA VAL A 273 -15.59 -4.51 5.04
C VAL A 273 -14.97 -4.19 3.67
N ILE A 274 -14.24 -3.10 3.60
CA ILE A 274 -13.48 -2.67 2.42
C ILE A 274 -12.01 -2.79 2.80
N SER A 275 -11.26 -3.62 2.08
CA SER A 275 -9.92 -4.07 2.43
C SER A 275 -8.86 -3.68 1.40
N GLY A 276 -7.57 -3.82 1.74
CA GLY A 276 -6.45 -3.45 0.88
C GLY A 276 -5.19 -4.26 1.16
N HIS A 277 -4.01 -3.64 1.04
CA HIS A 277 -2.68 -4.15 1.39
C HIS A 277 -2.14 -5.30 0.51
N THR A 278 -2.94 -6.29 0.19
CA THR A 278 -2.46 -7.48 -0.52
C THR A 278 -2.35 -7.31 -2.03
N HIS A 279 -2.80 -6.17 -2.57
CA HIS A 279 -2.86 -5.90 -4.00
C HIS A 279 -3.61 -7.01 -4.76
N ARG A 280 -4.74 -7.45 -4.20
CA ARG A 280 -5.63 -8.46 -4.79
C ARG A 280 -7.03 -7.88 -4.91
N ALA A 281 -7.73 -8.31 -5.96
CA ALA A 281 -9.12 -7.97 -6.14
C ALA A 281 -10.01 -9.14 -5.73
N TYR A 282 -11.10 -8.86 -5.05
CA TYR A 282 -12.12 -9.85 -4.71
C TYR A 282 -13.42 -9.22 -4.23
N VAL A 283 -14.50 -9.97 -4.39
CA VAL A 283 -15.80 -9.71 -3.77
C VAL A 283 -16.24 -10.97 -3.03
N CYS A 284 -16.15 -10.93 -1.71
CA CYS A 284 -16.34 -12.09 -0.83
C CYS A 284 -17.55 -11.93 0.08
N ARG A 285 -18.02 -13.08 0.61
CA ARG A 285 -18.80 -13.12 1.85
C ARG A 285 -18.07 -13.96 2.88
N ILE A 286 -17.67 -13.30 3.98
CA ILE A 286 -16.96 -13.92 5.10
C ILE A 286 -17.83 -13.73 6.35
N ALA A 287 -18.18 -14.81 7.03
CA ALA A 287 -19.12 -14.80 8.16
C ALA A 287 -20.42 -14.01 7.88
N GLY A 288 -20.95 -14.10 6.65
CA GLY A 288 -22.15 -13.41 6.20
C GLY A 288 -21.97 -11.97 5.74
N ARG A 289 -20.82 -11.32 6.05
CA ARG A 289 -20.49 -9.93 5.69
C ARG A 289 -19.94 -9.82 4.29
N LEU A 290 -20.29 -8.72 3.61
CA LEU A 290 -19.67 -8.36 2.33
C LEU A 290 -18.25 -7.84 2.59
N VAL A 291 -17.26 -8.40 1.87
CA VAL A 291 -15.84 -8.01 1.95
C VAL A 291 -15.33 -7.77 0.54
N THR A 292 -14.78 -6.57 0.28
CA THR A 292 -14.28 -6.20 -1.05
C THR A 292 -12.84 -5.73 -1.02
N SER A 293 -12.14 -5.87 -2.14
CA SER A 293 -10.85 -5.26 -2.42
C SER A 293 -10.73 -4.98 -3.92
N ALA A 294 -10.12 -3.84 -4.29
CA ALA A 294 -10.09 -3.29 -5.64
C ALA A 294 -8.68 -3.35 -6.29
N ASP A 295 -7.93 -4.44 -6.09
CA ASP A 295 -6.56 -4.61 -6.59
C ASP A 295 -5.64 -3.46 -6.11
N LYS A 296 -5.15 -2.62 -7.02
CA LYS A 296 -4.22 -1.52 -6.73
C LYS A 296 -4.20 -0.48 -7.86
N TYR A 297 -3.51 0.65 -7.63
CA TYR A 297 -3.16 1.65 -8.64
C TYR A 297 -4.36 2.28 -9.35
N GLY A 298 -5.55 2.17 -8.75
CA GLY A 298 -6.79 2.67 -9.33
C GLY A 298 -7.25 1.90 -10.57
N THR A 299 -6.78 0.67 -10.78
CA THR A 299 -7.18 -0.19 -11.91
C THR A 299 -8.62 -0.67 -11.79
N LEU A 300 -9.14 -0.73 -10.55
CA LEU A 300 -10.52 -1.09 -10.24
C LEU A 300 -11.16 -0.04 -9.32
N VAL A 301 -12.49 -0.01 -9.36
CA VAL A 301 -13.34 0.60 -8.33
C VAL A 301 -14.32 -0.47 -7.83
N SER A 302 -14.35 -0.75 -6.53
CA SER A 302 -15.44 -1.53 -5.94
C SER A 302 -16.70 -0.67 -5.90
N GLU A 303 -17.71 -1.03 -6.68
CA GLU A 303 -19.07 -0.46 -6.65
C GLU A 303 -19.92 -1.28 -5.69
N ILE A 304 -20.27 -0.69 -4.54
CA ILE A 304 -21.01 -1.35 -3.46
C ILE A 304 -22.37 -0.70 -3.35
N ASP A 305 -23.41 -1.50 -3.43
CA ASP A 305 -24.80 -1.08 -3.26
C ASP A 305 -25.32 -1.54 -1.89
N LEU A 306 -25.77 -0.57 -1.08
CA LEU A 306 -26.43 -0.82 0.20
C LEU A 306 -27.91 -0.43 0.13
N VAL A 307 -28.71 -1.13 0.89
CA VAL A 307 -30.10 -0.75 1.20
C VAL A 307 -30.20 -0.57 2.69
N LEU A 308 -30.42 0.68 3.15
CA LEU A 308 -30.63 1.01 4.55
C LEU A 308 -32.11 0.92 4.92
N ASP A 309 -32.40 0.35 6.08
CA ASP A 309 -33.74 0.33 6.67
C ASP A 309 -33.99 1.63 7.45
N PRO A 310 -35.02 2.44 7.11
CA PRO A 310 -35.26 3.70 7.80
C PRO A 310 -35.78 3.53 9.23
N VAL A 311 -36.25 2.32 9.61
CA VAL A 311 -36.78 2.04 10.94
C VAL A 311 -35.64 1.66 11.90
N SER A 312 -34.83 0.66 11.55
CA SER A 312 -33.69 0.24 12.36
C SER A 312 -32.48 1.17 12.21
N GLY A 313 -32.30 1.81 11.04
CA GLY A 313 -31.10 2.55 10.69
C GLY A 313 -29.96 1.67 10.21
N ASP A 314 -30.19 0.38 10.04
CA ASP A 314 -29.22 -0.65 9.76
C ASP A 314 -29.17 -1.04 8.27
N VAL A 315 -28.15 -1.79 7.85
CA VAL A 315 -28.01 -2.32 6.49
C VAL A 315 -28.90 -3.55 6.33
N ARG A 316 -29.91 -3.43 5.47
CA ARG A 316 -30.82 -4.53 5.12
C ARG A 316 -30.24 -5.45 4.05
N GLN A 317 -29.47 -4.88 3.12
CA GLN A 317 -28.87 -5.60 2.01
C GLN A 317 -27.58 -4.92 1.58
N ALA A 318 -26.56 -5.73 1.24
CA ALA A 318 -25.31 -5.28 0.65
C ALA A 318 -24.93 -6.19 -0.52
N SER A 319 -24.50 -5.59 -1.64
CA SER A 319 -23.91 -6.28 -2.79
C SER A 319 -22.80 -5.44 -3.38
N ALA A 320 -21.88 -6.07 -4.11
CA ALA A 320 -20.78 -5.34 -4.76
C ALA A 320 -20.35 -6.05 -6.03
N HIS A 321 -19.66 -5.29 -6.88
CA HIS A 321 -18.80 -5.77 -7.96
C HIS A 321 -17.62 -4.82 -8.17
N ASN A 322 -16.53 -5.33 -8.73
CA ASN A 322 -15.37 -4.55 -9.08
C ASN A 322 -15.46 -4.09 -10.54
N LEU A 323 -15.44 -2.79 -10.78
CA LEU A 323 -15.44 -2.19 -12.11
C LEU A 323 -14.02 -1.94 -12.59
N ILE A 324 -13.63 -2.46 -13.76
CA ILE A 324 -12.34 -2.16 -14.38
C ILE A 324 -12.35 -0.71 -14.90
N VAL A 325 -11.38 0.08 -14.43
CA VAL A 325 -11.14 1.46 -14.89
C VAL A 325 -10.33 1.40 -16.20
N SER A 326 -10.95 0.85 -17.24
CA SER A 326 -10.33 0.61 -18.53
C SER A 326 -10.09 1.93 -19.28
N ASN A 327 -8.89 2.09 -19.85
CA ASN A 327 -8.47 3.33 -20.52
C ASN A 327 -9.09 3.53 -21.91
N ASP A 328 -9.71 2.51 -22.47
CA ASP A 328 -10.47 2.58 -23.72
C ASP A 328 -11.95 2.90 -23.51
N ARG A 329 -12.50 2.59 -22.32
CA ARG A 329 -13.89 2.89 -21.97
C ARG A 329 -14.08 4.30 -21.42
N PHE A 330 -13.19 4.73 -20.51
CA PHE A 330 -13.33 6.03 -19.84
C PHE A 330 -12.52 7.10 -20.56
N ALA A 331 -13.08 8.30 -20.67
CA ALA A 331 -12.33 9.46 -21.16
C ALA A 331 -11.45 10.03 -20.02
N LYS A 332 -10.40 10.75 -20.41
CA LYS A 332 -9.58 11.48 -19.44
C LYS A 332 -10.35 12.66 -18.84
N ASP A 333 -10.35 12.77 -17.51
CA ASP A 333 -10.89 13.94 -16.83
C ASP A 333 -9.98 15.16 -17.01
N ALA A 334 -10.55 16.26 -17.47
CA ALA A 334 -9.80 17.46 -17.81
C ALA A 334 -9.16 18.17 -16.61
N ALA A 335 -9.75 18.06 -15.41
CA ALA A 335 -9.17 18.66 -14.20
C ALA A 335 -7.95 17.86 -13.75
N GLN A 336 -8.03 16.53 -13.80
CA GLN A 336 -6.92 15.64 -13.53
C GLN A 336 -5.78 15.83 -14.55
N THR A 337 -6.10 15.91 -15.85
CA THR A 337 -5.10 16.16 -16.91
C THR A 337 -4.32 17.44 -16.64
N ARG A 338 -5.02 18.52 -16.24
CA ARG A 338 -4.35 19.79 -15.93
C ARG A 338 -3.44 19.70 -14.71
N LEU A 339 -3.91 19.04 -13.65
CA LEU A 339 -3.12 18.82 -12.43
C LEU A 339 -1.85 18.03 -12.76
N ILE A 340 -2.00 16.87 -13.38
CA ILE A 340 -0.89 15.97 -13.71
C ILE A 340 0.14 16.68 -14.60
N ALA A 341 -0.31 17.37 -15.65
CA ALA A 341 0.58 18.08 -16.57
C ALA A 341 1.41 19.18 -15.89
N GLN A 342 0.94 19.78 -14.78
CA GLN A 342 1.74 20.73 -14.01
C GLN A 342 2.92 20.04 -13.31
N TYR A 343 2.67 18.91 -12.66
CA TYR A 343 3.69 18.17 -11.93
C TYR A 343 4.64 17.41 -12.88
N GLU A 344 4.15 16.89 -14.00
CA GLU A 344 5.00 16.28 -15.04
C GLU A 344 6.03 17.28 -15.59
N ARG A 345 5.63 18.52 -15.89
CA ARG A 345 6.56 19.56 -16.36
C ARG A 345 7.66 19.86 -15.34
N LEU A 346 7.34 19.84 -14.05
CA LEU A 346 8.31 20.06 -12.99
C LEU A 346 9.25 18.85 -12.80
N ALA A 347 8.73 17.65 -12.98
CA ALA A 347 9.50 16.40 -12.85
C ALA A 347 10.33 16.08 -14.09
N GLU A 348 9.95 16.58 -15.29
CA GLU A 348 10.50 16.18 -16.60
C GLU A 348 12.03 16.19 -16.68
N PRO A 349 12.74 17.25 -16.20
CA PRO A 349 14.19 17.29 -16.31
C PRO A 349 14.88 16.11 -15.61
N LEU A 350 14.33 15.64 -14.49
CA LEU A 350 14.83 14.47 -13.78
C LEU A 350 14.27 13.18 -14.36
N ALA A 351 12.96 13.10 -14.59
CA ALA A 351 12.27 11.90 -15.03
C ALA A 351 12.82 11.37 -16.37
N LYS A 352 13.03 12.27 -17.33
CA LYS A 352 13.46 11.91 -18.70
C LYS A 352 14.97 11.73 -18.87
N ARG A 353 15.75 11.94 -17.83
CA ARG A 353 17.21 11.74 -17.88
C ARG A 353 17.52 10.29 -18.19
N VAL A 354 18.27 10.06 -19.29
CA VAL A 354 18.71 8.71 -19.69
C VAL A 354 19.80 8.24 -18.73
N VAL A 355 19.65 7.05 -18.19
CA VAL A 355 20.56 6.47 -17.19
C VAL A 355 21.25 5.18 -17.66
N GLY A 356 20.83 4.63 -18.80
CA GLY A 356 21.42 3.42 -19.37
C GLY A 356 20.48 2.72 -20.33
N ARG A 357 20.75 1.44 -20.59
CA ARG A 357 19.94 0.58 -21.46
C ARG A 357 19.80 -0.82 -20.88
N VAL A 358 18.74 -1.52 -21.27
CA VAL A 358 18.58 -2.96 -21.05
C VAL A 358 18.53 -3.68 -22.39
N ALA A 359 19.21 -4.82 -22.50
CA ALA A 359 19.18 -5.66 -23.69
C ALA A 359 17.87 -6.47 -23.82
N ALA A 360 17.23 -6.74 -22.69
CA ALA A 360 15.93 -7.36 -22.56
C ALA A 360 15.31 -6.95 -21.22
N PRO A 361 13.98 -7.08 -21.03
CA PRO A 361 13.33 -6.77 -19.75
C PRO A 361 13.90 -7.61 -18.59
N LEU A 362 14.21 -6.95 -17.47
CA LEU A 362 14.54 -7.61 -16.21
C LEU A 362 13.25 -7.75 -15.41
N SER A 363 12.68 -8.95 -15.42
CA SER A 363 11.41 -9.23 -14.75
C SER A 363 11.55 -9.23 -13.23
N ARG A 364 10.45 -8.88 -12.60
CA ARG A 364 10.16 -9.03 -11.18
C ARG A 364 9.54 -10.41 -10.85
N ASP A 365 9.23 -11.21 -11.86
CA ASP A 365 8.66 -12.55 -11.66
C ASP A 365 9.68 -13.45 -10.97
N GLU A 366 9.23 -14.12 -9.92
CA GLU A 366 10.07 -15.01 -9.11
C GLU A 366 10.29 -16.35 -9.80
N SER A 367 11.53 -16.82 -9.78
CA SER A 367 11.86 -18.21 -10.08
C SER A 367 11.28 -19.14 -8.99
N PRO A 368 11.25 -20.47 -9.20
CA PRO A 368 10.87 -21.42 -8.15
C PRO A 368 11.69 -21.29 -6.86
N ALA A 369 12.92 -20.78 -6.97
CA ALA A 369 13.80 -20.53 -5.83
C ALA A 369 13.60 -19.17 -5.16
N GLY A 370 12.77 -18.27 -5.76
CA GLY A 370 12.48 -16.93 -5.26
C GLY A 370 13.38 -15.82 -5.81
N GLU A 371 14.28 -16.12 -6.78
CA GLU A 371 15.08 -15.09 -7.44
C GLU A 371 14.31 -14.34 -8.53
N THR A 372 14.70 -13.08 -8.74
CA THR A 372 14.18 -12.22 -9.83
C THR A 372 15.33 -11.57 -10.59
N ALA A 373 15.16 -11.34 -11.89
CA ALA A 373 16.19 -10.69 -12.70
C ALA A 373 16.46 -9.24 -12.25
N VAL A 374 15.41 -8.49 -11.91
CA VAL A 374 15.58 -7.12 -11.39
C VAL A 374 16.20 -7.11 -10.00
N GLY A 375 15.91 -8.10 -9.16
CA GLY A 375 16.50 -8.24 -7.83
C GLY A 375 17.99 -8.50 -7.87
N GLN A 376 18.45 -9.35 -8.79
CA GLN A 376 19.89 -9.55 -9.04
C GLN A 376 20.59 -8.25 -9.46
N LEU A 377 19.97 -7.47 -10.37
CA LEU A 377 20.51 -6.17 -10.81
C LEU A 377 20.67 -5.21 -9.63
N VAL A 378 19.62 -5.06 -8.82
CA VAL A 378 19.62 -4.15 -7.66
C VAL A 378 20.66 -4.58 -6.61
N ALA A 379 20.70 -5.87 -6.25
CA ALA A 379 21.69 -6.36 -5.30
C ALA A 379 23.13 -6.19 -5.82
N ASP A 380 23.37 -6.38 -7.12
CA ASP A 380 24.68 -6.12 -7.76
C ASP A 380 25.06 -4.64 -7.72
N ALA A 381 24.10 -3.75 -7.92
CA ALA A 381 24.31 -2.30 -7.83
C ALA A 381 24.65 -1.85 -6.40
N GLN A 382 23.93 -2.38 -5.42
CA GLN A 382 24.20 -2.13 -3.99
C GLN A 382 25.60 -2.59 -3.59
N LEU A 383 26.00 -3.82 -3.99
CA LEU A 383 27.35 -4.30 -3.74
C LEU A 383 28.40 -3.41 -4.39
N ALA A 384 28.23 -3.06 -5.67
CA ALA A 384 29.18 -2.22 -6.38
C ALA A 384 29.37 -0.82 -5.74
N ALA A 385 28.28 -0.25 -5.20
CA ALA A 385 28.29 1.07 -4.56
C ALA A 385 28.94 1.07 -3.17
N THR A 386 29.12 -0.09 -2.54
CA THR A 386 29.63 -0.23 -1.16
C THR A 386 30.92 -1.03 -1.07
N THR A 387 31.56 -1.30 -2.21
CA THR A 387 32.86 -2.00 -2.26
C THR A 387 33.93 -1.26 -1.46
N ASP A 388 33.95 0.07 -1.49
CA ASP A 388 34.90 0.90 -0.73
C ASP A 388 34.68 0.83 0.79
N ASP A 389 33.48 0.44 1.23
CA ASP A 389 33.14 0.14 2.62
C ASP A 389 33.52 -1.30 3.02
N GLY A 390 34.16 -2.02 2.11
CA GLY A 390 34.58 -3.39 2.29
C GLY A 390 33.48 -4.44 2.08
N ALA A 391 32.33 -4.08 1.49
CA ALA A 391 31.23 -5.00 1.23
C ALA A 391 31.65 -6.19 0.35
N GLN A 392 31.28 -7.38 0.76
CA GLN A 392 31.56 -8.64 0.08
C GLN A 392 30.32 -9.25 -0.60
N LEU A 393 29.14 -8.91 -0.09
CA LEU A 393 27.85 -9.28 -0.66
C LEU A 393 26.79 -8.23 -0.29
N ALA A 394 25.71 -8.20 -1.06
CA ALA A 394 24.55 -7.37 -0.77
C ALA A 394 23.26 -8.21 -0.84
N LEU A 395 22.27 -7.82 -0.02
CA LEU A 395 20.97 -8.47 0.08
C LEU A 395 19.87 -7.42 -0.07
N MET A 396 18.84 -7.74 -0.86
CA MET A 396 17.70 -6.87 -1.11
C MET A 396 16.37 -7.58 -0.83
N ASN A 397 15.49 -6.96 -0.07
CA ASN A 397 14.15 -7.51 0.19
C ASN A 397 13.24 -7.42 -1.05
N PRO A 398 12.40 -8.43 -1.30
CA PRO A 398 11.50 -8.43 -2.46
C PRO A 398 10.45 -7.30 -2.43
N GLY A 399 10.02 -6.87 -1.24
CA GLY A 399 9.09 -5.75 -1.05
C GLY A 399 9.63 -4.40 -1.53
N GLY A 400 10.95 -4.23 -1.49
CA GLY A 400 11.65 -3.04 -1.98
C GLY A 400 11.82 -2.96 -3.50
N LEU A 401 11.36 -3.98 -4.25
CA LEU A 401 11.38 -4.03 -5.71
C LEU A 401 9.95 -3.84 -6.23
N ARG A 402 9.59 -2.65 -6.70
CA ARG A 402 8.19 -2.31 -7.01
C ARG A 402 7.79 -2.55 -8.46
N ALA A 403 8.73 -2.58 -9.40
CA ALA A 403 8.47 -2.77 -10.83
C ALA A 403 9.53 -3.65 -11.49
N SER A 404 9.20 -4.23 -12.66
CA SER A 404 10.17 -4.77 -13.59
C SER A 404 10.86 -3.63 -14.35
N LEU A 405 12.12 -3.81 -14.78
CA LEU A 405 12.86 -2.83 -15.55
C LEU A 405 12.88 -3.23 -17.03
N ALA A 406 12.07 -2.59 -17.85
CA ALA A 406 11.94 -2.94 -19.28
C ALA A 406 12.61 -1.95 -20.25
N GLY A 407 12.77 -0.69 -19.88
CA GLY A 407 13.13 0.39 -20.80
C GLY A 407 12.02 0.69 -21.84
N ASP A 408 12.31 1.59 -22.76
CA ASP A 408 11.43 1.86 -23.92
C ASP A 408 11.62 0.81 -25.03
N ALA A 409 10.95 0.99 -26.18
CA ALA A 409 11.05 0.07 -27.32
C ALA A 409 12.49 -0.13 -27.84
N GLY A 410 13.41 0.82 -27.56
CA GLY A 410 14.83 0.70 -27.87
C GLY A 410 15.67 0.19 -26.69
N GLY A 411 15.04 -0.19 -25.58
CA GLY A 411 15.71 -0.60 -24.34
C GLY A 411 16.31 0.55 -23.56
N VAL A 412 16.03 1.81 -23.90
CA VAL A 412 16.52 2.97 -23.17
C VAL A 412 15.83 3.06 -21.83
N VAL A 413 16.63 3.19 -20.76
CA VAL A 413 16.18 3.34 -19.38
C VAL A 413 16.36 4.78 -18.95
N ARG A 414 15.33 5.37 -18.36
CA ARG A 414 15.32 6.72 -17.80
C ARG A 414 15.30 6.65 -16.28
N TYR A 415 15.56 7.79 -15.64
CA TYR A 415 15.55 7.88 -14.19
C TYR A 415 14.20 7.45 -13.59
N GLU A 416 13.09 7.85 -14.22
CA GLU A 416 11.73 7.43 -13.81
C GLU A 416 11.53 5.91 -13.80
N ASP A 417 12.21 5.18 -14.71
CA ASP A 417 12.14 3.72 -14.77
C ASP A 417 12.88 3.07 -13.60
N LEU A 418 14.06 3.61 -13.23
CA LEU A 418 14.79 3.15 -12.03
C LEU A 418 14.02 3.48 -10.76
N PHE A 419 13.44 4.67 -10.71
CA PHE A 419 12.65 5.09 -9.58
C PHE A 419 11.41 4.20 -9.37
N ALA A 420 10.76 3.77 -10.45
CA ALA A 420 9.66 2.81 -10.38
C ALA A 420 10.09 1.44 -9.81
N VAL A 421 11.36 1.05 -9.93
CA VAL A 421 11.90 -0.16 -9.30
C VAL A 421 12.16 0.04 -7.81
N GLN A 422 12.79 1.16 -7.42
CA GLN A 422 13.20 1.47 -6.03
C GLN A 422 12.73 2.86 -5.59
N PRO A 423 11.45 3.06 -5.22
CA PRO A 423 10.90 4.39 -4.94
C PRO A 423 11.05 4.88 -3.49
N PHE A 424 11.90 4.22 -2.67
CA PHE A 424 11.91 4.47 -1.22
C PHE A 424 13.02 5.40 -0.71
N TYR A 425 14.01 5.74 -1.54
CA TYR A 425 15.17 6.55 -1.12
C TYR A 425 15.90 6.02 0.13
N ASN A 426 16.00 4.69 0.27
CA ASN A 426 16.75 4.11 1.38
C ASN A 426 18.25 4.32 1.22
N ASN A 427 18.92 4.72 2.29
CA ASN A 427 20.38 4.65 2.31
C ASN A 427 20.85 3.20 2.30
N LEU A 428 21.97 2.91 1.67
CA LEU A 428 22.66 1.64 1.82
C LEU A 428 23.43 1.62 3.14
N VAL A 429 23.36 0.48 3.83
CA VAL A 429 24.04 0.26 5.11
C VAL A 429 24.87 -1.01 5.02
N THR A 430 26.18 -0.89 5.22
CA THR A 430 27.10 -2.02 5.27
C THR A 430 27.39 -2.38 6.72
N ILE A 431 27.08 -3.62 7.10
CA ILE A 431 27.25 -4.16 8.47
C ILE A 431 28.16 -5.40 8.46
N THR A 432 28.73 -5.71 9.61
CA THR A 432 29.49 -6.95 9.82
C THR A 432 28.60 -8.00 10.45
N LEU A 433 28.52 -9.19 9.81
CA LEU A 433 27.86 -10.39 10.31
C LEU A 433 28.82 -11.59 10.23
N THR A 434 28.71 -12.54 11.14
CA THR A 434 29.37 -13.84 10.96
C THR A 434 28.58 -14.70 9.98
N GLY A 435 29.19 -15.76 9.42
CA GLY A 435 28.51 -16.72 8.54
C GLY A 435 27.27 -17.34 9.20
N ALA A 436 27.35 -17.65 10.50
CA ALA A 436 26.22 -18.17 11.27
C ALA A 436 25.09 -17.12 11.43
N GLN A 437 25.42 -15.85 11.61
CA GLN A 437 24.44 -14.76 11.69
C GLN A 437 23.78 -14.54 10.32
N LEU A 438 24.55 -14.58 9.24
CA LEU A 438 24.02 -14.50 7.89
C LEU A 438 23.05 -15.65 7.60
N GLN A 439 23.39 -16.90 8.00
CA GLN A 439 22.48 -18.03 7.86
C GLN A 439 21.17 -17.81 8.63
N ARG A 440 21.22 -17.29 9.87
CA ARG A 440 20.00 -16.96 10.63
C ARG A 440 19.17 -15.88 9.96
N ALA A 441 19.80 -14.85 9.39
CA ALA A 441 19.09 -13.84 8.62
C ALA A 441 18.36 -14.44 7.41
N LEU A 442 19.01 -15.38 6.69
CA LEU A 442 18.37 -16.08 5.58
C LEU A 442 17.22 -17.00 6.03
N GLU A 443 17.26 -17.57 7.23
CA GLU A 443 16.14 -18.36 7.76
C GLU A 443 14.91 -17.49 8.07
N GLN A 444 15.09 -16.19 8.37
CA GLN A 444 13.98 -15.25 8.59
C GLN A 444 13.13 -14.99 7.32
N GLN A 445 13.56 -15.45 6.15
CA GLN A 445 12.77 -15.41 4.90
C GLN A 445 11.45 -16.21 5.01
N TRP A 446 11.38 -17.17 5.92
CA TRP A 446 10.21 -18.03 6.14
C TRP A 446 9.73 -18.05 7.58
N LEU A 447 10.57 -17.61 8.52
CA LEU A 447 10.25 -17.60 9.95
C LEU A 447 9.48 -16.31 10.28
N ASP A 448 8.33 -16.47 10.92
CA ASP A 448 7.44 -15.35 11.31
C ASP A 448 7.06 -14.44 10.13
N GLN A 449 6.88 -15.05 8.94
CA GLN A 449 6.48 -14.35 7.73
C GLN A 449 5.06 -14.76 7.30
N PRO A 450 4.19 -13.83 6.92
CA PRO A 450 2.85 -14.16 6.39
C PRO A 450 2.93 -14.92 5.04
N ARG A 451 4.05 -14.72 4.33
CA ARG A 451 4.44 -15.44 3.11
C ARG A 451 5.96 -15.42 2.99
N PRO A 452 6.57 -16.35 2.23
CA PRO A 452 8.03 -16.33 2.00
C PRO A 452 8.50 -14.97 1.45
N ARG A 453 9.60 -14.44 1.99
CA ARG A 453 10.25 -13.20 1.55
C ARG A 453 11.70 -13.46 1.21
N VAL A 454 11.94 -14.09 0.05
CA VAL A 454 13.29 -14.50 -0.37
C VAL A 454 14.12 -13.27 -0.73
N LEU A 455 15.21 -13.04 0.02
CA LEU A 455 16.15 -11.95 -0.22
C LEU A 455 16.87 -12.17 -1.54
N GLN A 456 16.90 -11.15 -2.37
CA GLN A 456 17.69 -11.14 -3.60
C GLN A 456 19.16 -10.97 -3.26
N VAL A 457 20.04 -11.70 -3.90
CA VAL A 457 21.45 -11.75 -3.53
C VAL A 457 22.34 -11.22 -4.65
N SER A 458 23.43 -10.53 -4.26
CA SER A 458 24.41 -10.02 -5.21
C SER A 458 25.29 -11.12 -5.81
N ARG A 459 25.90 -10.81 -6.94
CA ARG A 459 26.88 -11.67 -7.61
C ARG A 459 27.99 -12.10 -6.65
N GLY A 460 28.43 -13.33 -6.80
CA GLY A 460 29.46 -13.96 -5.99
C GLY A 460 28.95 -14.64 -4.74
N PHE A 461 27.75 -14.30 -4.27
CA PHE A 461 27.10 -14.98 -3.16
C PHE A 461 25.97 -15.90 -3.66
N GLY A 462 25.83 -17.06 -3.03
CA GLY A 462 24.75 -18.00 -3.31
C GLY A 462 24.56 -19.02 -2.21
N TYR A 463 23.37 -19.64 -2.17
CA TYR A 463 22.99 -20.66 -1.20
C TYR A 463 21.91 -21.59 -1.75
N SER A 464 21.65 -22.68 -1.03
CA SER A 464 20.52 -23.58 -1.30
C SER A 464 19.57 -23.63 -0.12
N TRP A 465 18.28 -23.81 -0.39
CA TRP A 465 17.25 -24.02 0.62
C TRP A 465 16.32 -25.17 0.23
N ASP A 466 15.74 -25.81 1.24
CA ASP A 466 14.91 -27.01 1.14
C ASP A 466 13.48 -26.71 1.59
N ALA A 467 12.53 -26.82 0.67
CA ALA A 467 11.12 -26.53 0.93
C ALA A 467 10.45 -27.54 1.89
N ALA A 468 10.97 -28.77 1.96
CA ALA A 468 10.44 -29.81 2.83
C ALA A 468 10.80 -29.60 4.31
N ARG A 469 11.75 -28.72 4.61
CA ARG A 469 12.15 -28.42 5.99
C ARG A 469 11.25 -27.35 6.62
N PRO A 470 11.09 -27.39 7.94
CA PRO A 470 10.31 -26.37 8.64
C PRO A 470 10.98 -24.99 8.55
N PRO A 471 10.19 -23.87 8.65
CA PRO A 471 10.73 -22.53 8.79
C PRO A 471 11.78 -22.47 9.92
N GLY A 472 12.88 -21.74 9.70
CA GLY A 472 14.02 -21.66 10.62
C GLY A 472 15.08 -22.75 10.42
N GLN A 473 14.85 -23.70 9.50
CA GLN A 473 15.80 -24.79 9.16
C GLN A 473 15.85 -25.06 7.65
N ARG A 474 15.34 -24.14 6.82
CA ARG A 474 15.25 -24.31 5.38
C ARG A 474 16.57 -24.12 4.64
N VAL A 475 17.44 -23.25 5.11
CA VAL A 475 18.77 -23.07 4.50
C VAL A 475 19.58 -24.33 4.68
N VAL A 476 20.05 -24.89 3.57
CA VAL A 476 20.84 -26.15 3.60
C VAL A 476 22.16 -25.91 4.31
N PRO A 477 22.50 -26.66 5.36
CA PRO A 477 23.76 -26.49 6.11
C PRO A 477 24.99 -26.58 5.17
N GLY A 478 25.91 -25.63 5.32
CA GLY A 478 27.12 -25.57 4.52
C GLY A 478 26.92 -25.25 3.03
N SER A 479 25.72 -24.77 2.63
CA SER A 479 25.46 -24.36 1.24
C SER A 479 25.84 -22.91 0.93
N LEU A 480 26.08 -22.07 1.94
CA LEU A 480 26.47 -20.69 1.73
C LEU A 480 27.83 -20.63 1.04
N ARG A 481 27.90 -19.93 -0.09
CA ARG A 481 29.12 -19.76 -0.90
C ARG A 481 29.37 -18.28 -1.16
N LEU A 482 30.63 -17.87 -1.00
CA LEU A 482 31.11 -16.57 -1.45
C LEU A 482 32.25 -16.81 -2.45
N HIS A 483 32.07 -16.35 -3.70
CA HIS A 483 32.99 -16.61 -4.82
C HIS A 483 33.33 -18.11 -4.99
N GLY A 484 32.31 -18.98 -4.77
CA GLY A 484 32.44 -20.43 -4.86
C GLY A 484 33.01 -21.12 -3.60
N ALA A 485 33.67 -20.36 -2.70
CA ALA A 485 34.19 -20.89 -1.44
C ALA A 485 33.09 -21.05 -0.39
N ALA A 486 33.14 -22.09 0.43
CA ALA A 486 32.23 -22.24 1.56
C ALA A 486 32.50 -21.18 2.61
N ILE A 487 31.43 -20.61 3.17
CA ILE A 487 31.51 -19.62 4.26
C ILE A 487 31.63 -20.36 5.59
N ASP A 488 32.68 -20.06 6.35
CA ASP A 488 32.81 -20.55 7.72
C ASP A 488 31.79 -19.86 8.64
N PRO A 489 31.09 -20.60 9.52
CA PRO A 489 30.13 -20.00 10.45
C PRO A 489 30.67 -18.86 11.32
N GLN A 490 31.97 -18.85 11.63
CA GLN A 490 32.62 -17.82 12.45
C GLN A 490 33.26 -16.69 11.60
N GLN A 491 33.34 -16.85 10.28
CA GLN A 491 33.95 -15.86 9.39
C GLN A 491 33.16 -14.55 9.44
N PRO A 492 33.81 -13.40 9.75
CA PRO A 492 33.18 -12.12 9.63
C PRO A 492 33.02 -11.74 8.14
N LEU A 493 31.83 -11.26 7.78
CA LEU A 493 31.45 -10.84 6.43
C LEU A 493 30.92 -9.42 6.47
N ARG A 494 31.34 -8.58 5.52
CA ARG A 494 30.75 -7.26 5.31
C ARG A 494 29.57 -7.41 4.33
N VAL A 495 28.37 -7.15 4.84
CA VAL A 495 27.10 -7.34 4.14
C VAL A 495 26.41 -6.00 3.96
N THR A 496 26.03 -5.66 2.73
CA THR A 496 25.22 -4.47 2.44
C THR A 496 23.74 -4.83 2.37
N VAL A 497 22.93 -4.03 3.02
CA VAL A 497 21.46 -4.02 2.96
C VAL A 497 20.96 -2.59 2.85
N ASN A 498 19.69 -2.37 2.50
CA ASN A 498 19.09 -1.04 2.62
C ASN A 498 18.79 -0.68 4.09
N ALA A 499 18.59 0.60 4.39
CA ALA A 499 18.35 1.09 5.75
C ALA A 499 17.11 0.46 6.40
N PHE A 500 16.09 0.14 5.62
CA PHE A 500 14.89 -0.56 6.10
C PHE A 500 15.22 -1.95 6.66
N LEU A 501 15.97 -2.77 5.92
CA LEU A 501 16.45 -4.08 6.40
C LEU A 501 17.41 -3.93 7.57
N ALA A 502 18.33 -2.96 7.51
CA ALA A 502 19.28 -2.70 8.61
C ALA A 502 18.57 -2.38 9.94
N ALA A 503 17.39 -1.75 9.87
CA ALA A 503 16.54 -1.46 11.02
C ALA A 503 15.66 -2.63 11.46
N GLY A 504 15.72 -3.79 10.78
CA GLY A 504 14.94 -4.99 11.11
C GLY A 504 13.60 -5.08 10.38
N GLY A 505 13.40 -4.29 9.35
CA GLY A 505 12.19 -4.30 8.52
C GLY A 505 11.93 -5.67 7.89
N ASP A 506 10.68 -5.95 7.52
CA ASP A 506 10.23 -7.25 7.02
C ASP A 506 10.54 -8.44 7.97
N ASN A 507 10.60 -8.18 9.31
CA ASN A 507 10.97 -9.16 10.34
C ASN A 507 12.40 -9.72 10.21
N PHE A 508 13.31 -9.09 9.44
CA PHE A 508 14.72 -9.45 9.37
C PHE A 508 15.50 -8.87 10.56
N THR A 509 15.10 -9.26 11.77
CA THR A 509 15.60 -8.70 13.03
C THR A 509 17.07 -8.97 13.30
N VAL A 510 17.68 -9.99 12.67
CA VAL A 510 19.11 -10.29 12.78
C VAL A 510 19.95 -9.10 12.34
N PHE A 511 19.61 -8.40 11.27
CA PHE A 511 20.37 -7.24 10.81
C PHE A 511 20.46 -6.13 11.87
N ALA A 512 19.33 -5.81 12.51
CA ALA A 512 19.27 -4.77 13.55
C ALA A 512 19.91 -5.20 14.87
N ARG A 513 19.71 -6.47 15.27
CA ARG A 513 20.16 -6.93 16.61
C ARG A 513 21.62 -7.39 16.64
N GLU A 514 22.11 -7.93 15.53
CA GLU A 514 23.41 -8.60 15.48
C GLU A 514 24.39 -7.92 14.52
N GLY A 515 23.92 -7.03 13.63
CA GLY A 515 24.79 -6.25 12.73
C GLY A 515 25.73 -5.33 13.50
N ARG A 516 27.02 -5.38 13.20
CA ARG A 516 28.05 -4.56 13.85
C ARG A 516 28.69 -3.62 12.86
N GLU A 517 29.32 -2.56 13.37
CA GLU A 517 30.11 -1.59 12.61
C GLU A 517 29.34 -1.04 11.38
N PRO A 518 28.12 -0.48 11.57
CA PRO A 518 27.34 0.02 10.46
C PRO A 518 28.04 1.20 9.78
N ARG A 519 28.05 1.19 8.45
CA ARG A 519 28.45 2.31 7.61
C ARG A 519 27.31 2.65 6.68
N THR A 520 26.83 3.89 6.77
CA THR A 520 25.78 4.42 5.91
C THR A 520 26.40 5.06 4.69
N GLY A 521 25.95 4.64 3.52
CA GLY A 521 26.43 5.09 2.22
C GLY A 521 25.37 5.84 1.41
N LEU A 522 25.46 5.71 0.09
CA LEU A 522 24.56 6.32 -0.89
C LEU A 522 23.11 5.86 -0.72
N MET A 523 22.20 6.58 -1.35
CA MET A 523 20.85 6.09 -1.56
C MET A 523 20.83 4.92 -2.56
N ASP A 524 19.93 3.99 -2.37
CA ASP A 524 19.77 2.79 -3.19
C ASP A 524 19.48 3.12 -4.67
N ILE A 525 18.67 4.15 -4.92
CA ILE A 525 18.41 4.65 -6.28
C ILE A 525 19.67 5.23 -6.95
N ASP A 526 20.51 5.97 -6.21
CA ASP A 526 21.75 6.53 -6.74
C ASP A 526 22.77 5.43 -7.06
N ALA A 527 22.80 4.38 -6.22
CA ALA A 527 23.63 3.21 -6.47
C ALA A 527 23.22 2.48 -7.77
N LEU A 528 21.91 2.32 -7.97
CA LEU A 528 21.36 1.70 -9.17
C LEU A 528 21.66 2.56 -10.42
N GLU A 529 21.48 3.89 -10.33
CA GLU A 529 21.79 4.81 -11.42
C GLU A 529 23.27 4.73 -11.81
N ARG A 530 24.20 4.82 -10.83
CA ARG A 530 25.64 4.72 -11.08
C ARG A 530 26.02 3.40 -11.72
N TYR A 531 25.41 2.30 -11.27
CA TYR A 531 25.66 0.97 -11.82
C TYR A 531 25.22 0.87 -13.28
N MET A 532 24.03 1.38 -13.61
CA MET A 532 23.51 1.42 -14.98
C MET A 532 24.39 2.28 -15.90
N ALA A 533 24.77 3.49 -15.44
CA ALA A 533 25.63 4.40 -16.19
C ALA A 533 27.01 3.79 -16.48
N ALA A 534 27.61 3.11 -15.48
CA ALA A 534 28.91 2.47 -15.63
C ALA A 534 28.89 1.27 -16.60
N ARG A 535 27.76 0.58 -16.72
CA ARG A 535 27.60 -0.60 -17.59
C ARG A 535 27.11 -0.24 -18.99
N GLY A 536 26.45 0.90 -19.16
CA GLY A 536 25.83 1.34 -20.41
C GLY A 536 24.65 0.47 -20.82
N THR A 537 24.87 -0.84 -21.03
CA THR A 537 23.79 -1.81 -21.32
C THR A 537 23.85 -2.98 -20.35
N VAL A 538 22.71 -3.34 -19.74
CA VAL A 538 22.57 -4.46 -18.83
C VAL A 538 21.64 -5.51 -19.45
N ALA A 539 21.94 -6.78 -19.23
CA ALA A 539 21.12 -7.94 -19.65
C ALA A 539 20.70 -8.77 -18.45
N PRO A 540 19.55 -9.47 -18.50
CA PRO A 540 19.19 -10.46 -17.49
C PRO A 540 20.28 -11.54 -17.37
N GLY A 541 20.67 -11.86 -16.14
CA GLY A 541 21.54 -12.98 -15.82
C GLY A 541 20.76 -14.28 -15.63
N ALA A 542 21.50 -15.39 -15.47
CA ALA A 542 20.91 -16.65 -15.03
C ALA A 542 20.39 -16.51 -13.59
N LEU A 543 19.21 -17.09 -13.30
CA LEU A 543 18.63 -17.14 -11.96
C LEU A 543 19.12 -18.44 -11.26
N ASP A 544 20.37 -18.43 -10.80
CA ASP A 544 21.09 -19.62 -10.29
C ASP A 544 21.88 -19.36 -9.00
N ARG A 545 21.78 -18.16 -8.43
CA ARG A 545 22.43 -17.79 -7.16
C ARG A 545 21.75 -18.43 -5.96
N ILE A 546 20.43 -18.60 -6.03
CA ILE A 546 19.61 -19.27 -5.03
C ILE A 546 19.07 -20.56 -5.63
N ARG A 547 19.23 -21.69 -4.92
CA ARG A 547 18.74 -23.00 -5.39
C ARG A 547 17.73 -23.56 -4.41
N ARG A 548 16.56 -23.90 -4.91
CA ARG A 548 15.57 -24.67 -4.17
C ARG A 548 15.84 -26.16 -4.37
N ILE A 549 15.82 -26.88 -3.26
CA ILE A 549 15.84 -28.36 -3.22
C ILE A 549 14.44 -28.78 -2.80
N ASP A 550 13.84 -29.71 -3.54
CA ASP A 550 12.48 -30.22 -3.25
C ASP A 550 12.60 -31.56 -2.48
#